data_874b534c066bd57c0cdc5e651e9d5e16
#
_entry.id   874b534c066bd57c0cdc5e651e9d5e16
#
_cell.length_a   1.000
_cell.length_b   1.000
_cell.length_c   1.000
_cell.angle_alpha   90.00
_cell.angle_beta   90.00
_cell.angle_gamma   90.00
#
_symmetry.space_group_name_H-M   'P 1'
#
loop_
_entity.id
_entity.type
_entity.pdbx_description
1 polymer ?
#
loop_
_entity_poly.entity_id
_entity_poly.type
_entity_poly.pdbx_seq_one_letter_code
_entity_poly.pdbx_strand_id
1 'polypeptide(L)'
;SHPYMEGTKLGQYLKSVHYADQALGEFINMLESEGLLENTVLVLYGDHDARLDINDYVRLYNYDPETNSILNPDDPDYINFDEYQYELNRKVPFMIWSSETKEKLHKTVSDVMGMYDVMPTLGNMLGVYNKYALGHDIFQIGSNNIVVFPNGNWVTNSIYYNAQKGEYLSLAETAISADYIEKNNEYADEILNTSNSLITFDLIQKTQEGLSSEVEYVEERKK
;
A
#
# COMPACT_ATOMS: atom_id res chain seq x y z
N SER A 1 -3.54 -17.73 -21.82
CA SER A 1 -4.21 -18.33 -20.65
C SER A 1 -3.32 -19.42 -20.09
N HIS A 2 -3.15 -19.48 -18.78
CA HIS A 2 -2.44 -20.58 -18.13
C HIS A 2 -3.43 -21.69 -17.80
N PRO A 3 -3.47 -22.79 -18.57
CA PRO A 3 -4.47 -23.84 -18.41
C PRO A 3 -4.49 -24.45 -17.01
N TYR A 4 -3.34 -24.50 -16.38
CA TYR A 4 -3.13 -25.02 -15.03
C TYR A 4 -3.95 -24.30 -13.93
N MET A 5 -4.22 -23.02 -14.10
CA MET A 5 -4.99 -22.22 -13.11
C MET A 5 -6.47 -22.10 -13.49
N GLU A 6 -6.90 -22.79 -14.54
CA GLU A 6 -8.29 -22.72 -15.00
C GLU A 6 -9.26 -23.25 -13.94
N GLY A 7 -10.33 -22.50 -13.68
CA GLY A 7 -11.30 -22.83 -12.65
C GLY A 7 -10.90 -22.47 -11.20
N THR A 8 -9.68 -22.00 -10.96
CA THR A 8 -9.25 -21.53 -9.66
C THR A 8 -9.52 -20.02 -9.45
N LYS A 9 -9.61 -19.57 -8.20
CA LYS A 9 -9.70 -18.13 -7.85
C LYS A 9 -8.51 -17.36 -8.42
N LEU A 10 -7.29 -17.90 -8.26
CA LEU A 10 -6.07 -17.32 -8.81
C LEU A 10 -6.15 -17.19 -10.34
N GLY A 11 -6.59 -18.24 -11.05
CA GLY A 11 -6.75 -18.20 -12.50
C GLY A 11 -7.78 -17.17 -12.98
N GLN A 12 -8.88 -16.98 -12.23
CA GLN A 12 -9.85 -15.92 -12.50
C GLN A 12 -9.24 -14.53 -12.29
N TYR A 13 -8.50 -14.36 -11.21
CA TYR A 13 -7.79 -13.11 -10.92
C TYR A 13 -6.79 -12.76 -12.02
N LEU A 14 -5.95 -13.69 -12.47
CA LEU A 14 -4.98 -13.46 -13.53
C LEU A 14 -5.65 -13.10 -14.88
N LYS A 15 -6.80 -13.72 -15.18
CA LYS A 15 -7.60 -13.34 -16.36
C LYS A 15 -8.13 -11.91 -16.25
N SER A 16 -8.59 -11.51 -15.07
CA SER A 16 -9.08 -10.14 -14.81
C SER A 16 -7.96 -9.11 -14.93
N VAL A 17 -6.77 -9.41 -14.39
CA VAL A 17 -5.58 -8.55 -14.52
C VAL A 17 -5.18 -8.39 -15.97
N HIS A 18 -5.14 -9.47 -16.74
CA HIS A 18 -4.82 -9.41 -18.16
C HIS A 18 -5.81 -8.56 -18.96
N TYR A 19 -7.11 -8.71 -18.67
CA TYR A 19 -8.15 -7.88 -19.29
C TYR A 19 -8.00 -6.40 -18.92
N ALA A 20 -7.74 -6.11 -17.64
CA ALA A 20 -7.54 -4.75 -17.17
C ALA A 20 -6.30 -4.09 -17.80
N ASP A 21 -5.21 -4.84 -17.93
CA ASP A 21 -3.98 -4.40 -18.59
C ASP A 21 -4.22 -4.05 -20.07
N GLN A 22 -4.93 -4.91 -20.79
CA GLN A 22 -5.32 -4.63 -22.17
C GLN A 22 -6.18 -3.37 -22.27
N ALA A 23 -7.21 -3.23 -21.43
CA ALA A 23 -8.08 -2.06 -21.40
C ALA A 23 -7.34 -0.77 -21.08
N LEU A 24 -6.36 -0.83 -20.17
CA LEU A 24 -5.47 0.29 -19.84
C LEU A 24 -4.62 0.68 -21.08
N GLY A 25 -4.06 -0.30 -21.79
CA GLY A 25 -3.32 -0.04 -23.03
C GLY A 25 -4.18 0.63 -24.10
N GLU A 26 -5.42 0.17 -24.30
CA GLU A 26 -6.37 0.79 -25.22
C GLU A 26 -6.72 2.23 -24.81
N PHE A 27 -6.91 2.47 -23.51
CA PHE A 27 -7.16 3.81 -22.96
C PHE A 27 -6.00 4.78 -23.21
N ILE A 28 -4.75 4.35 -22.97
CA ILE A 28 -3.56 5.17 -23.21
C ILE A 28 -3.42 5.49 -24.71
N ASN A 29 -3.61 4.49 -25.60
CA ASN A 29 -3.57 4.69 -27.03
C ASN A 29 -4.66 5.66 -27.53
N MET A 30 -5.84 5.64 -26.90
CA MET A 30 -6.91 6.60 -27.19
C MET A 30 -6.50 8.03 -26.80
N LEU A 31 -5.93 8.23 -25.61
CA LEU A 31 -5.44 9.54 -25.18
C LEU A 31 -4.36 10.07 -26.14
N GLU A 32 -3.48 9.21 -26.62
CA GLU A 32 -2.44 9.58 -27.58
C GLU A 32 -3.05 9.99 -28.93
N SER A 33 -3.94 9.19 -29.45
CA SER A 33 -4.60 9.42 -30.77
C SER A 33 -5.43 10.71 -30.78
N GLU A 34 -6.03 11.07 -29.66
CA GLU A 34 -6.81 12.31 -29.49
C GLU A 34 -5.94 13.54 -29.12
N GLY A 35 -4.62 13.37 -29.01
CA GLY A 35 -3.69 14.43 -28.62
C GLY A 35 -3.84 14.92 -27.19
N LEU A 36 -4.49 14.13 -26.32
CA LEU A 36 -4.73 14.48 -24.92
C LEU A 36 -3.57 14.11 -24.01
N LEU A 37 -2.77 13.11 -24.41
CA LEU A 37 -1.72 12.53 -23.58
C LEU A 37 -0.64 13.57 -23.20
N GLU A 38 -0.35 14.53 -24.08
CA GLU A 38 0.66 15.57 -23.87
C GLU A 38 0.34 16.49 -22.67
N ASN A 39 -0.95 16.68 -22.38
CA ASN A 39 -1.42 17.55 -21.29
C ASN A 39 -2.07 16.75 -20.14
N THR A 40 -1.69 15.47 -20.00
CA THR A 40 -2.28 14.57 -19.03
C THR A 40 -1.23 14.08 -18.04
N VAL A 41 -1.59 14.08 -16.76
CA VAL A 41 -0.89 13.33 -15.72
C VAL A 41 -1.69 12.05 -15.47
N LEU A 42 -1.08 10.90 -15.73
CA LEU A 42 -1.66 9.60 -15.43
C LEU A 42 -1.21 9.15 -14.04
N VAL A 43 -2.17 8.83 -13.19
CA VAL A 43 -1.93 8.27 -11.87
C VAL A 43 -2.62 6.92 -11.79
N LEU A 44 -1.83 5.88 -11.54
CA LEU A 44 -2.28 4.50 -11.44
C LEU A 44 -1.90 3.97 -10.06
N TYR A 45 -2.87 3.50 -9.31
CA TYR A 45 -2.60 2.84 -8.02
C TYR A 45 -3.66 1.79 -7.72
N GLY A 46 -3.27 0.77 -6.94
CA GLY A 46 -4.22 -0.20 -6.42
C GLY A 46 -4.96 0.37 -5.20
N ASP A 47 -6.27 0.25 -5.17
CA ASP A 47 -7.11 0.66 -4.04
C ASP A 47 -7.11 -0.37 -2.89
N HIS A 48 -6.71 -1.60 -3.19
CA HIS A 48 -6.48 -2.69 -2.25
C HIS A 48 -5.61 -3.78 -2.89
N ASP A 49 -5.13 -4.71 -2.08
CA ASP A 49 -4.43 -5.90 -2.54
C ASP A 49 -5.33 -6.86 -3.35
N ALA A 50 -4.73 -7.88 -3.96
CA ALA A 50 -5.43 -8.85 -4.80
C ALA A 50 -6.51 -9.69 -4.07
N ARG A 51 -6.60 -9.62 -2.74
CA ARG A 51 -7.48 -10.45 -1.88
C ARG A 51 -7.33 -11.95 -2.16
N LEU A 52 -6.14 -12.35 -2.55
CA LEU A 52 -5.75 -13.75 -2.67
C LEU A 52 -5.41 -14.28 -1.28
N ASP A 53 -5.65 -15.55 -1.04
CA ASP A 53 -5.21 -16.18 0.20
C ASP A 53 -3.77 -16.73 0.08
N ILE A 54 -3.21 -17.18 1.20
CA ILE A 54 -1.83 -17.67 1.25
C ILE A 54 -1.60 -18.85 0.28
N ASN A 55 -2.60 -19.72 0.08
CA ASN A 55 -2.48 -20.85 -0.83
C ASN A 55 -2.45 -20.41 -2.29
N ASP A 56 -3.15 -19.31 -2.63
CA ASP A 56 -3.09 -18.71 -3.96
C ASP A 56 -1.67 -18.16 -4.23
N TYR A 57 -1.03 -17.53 -3.23
CA TYR A 57 0.36 -17.08 -3.35
C TYR A 57 1.35 -18.26 -3.44
N VAL A 58 1.19 -19.29 -2.62
CA VAL A 58 2.00 -20.53 -2.71
C VAL A 58 1.93 -21.09 -4.13
N ARG A 59 0.73 -21.16 -4.73
CA ARG A 59 0.55 -21.62 -6.12
C ARG A 59 1.21 -20.70 -7.14
N LEU A 60 1.07 -19.39 -6.97
CA LEU A 60 1.61 -18.41 -7.91
C LEU A 60 3.14 -18.45 -7.96
N TYR A 61 3.78 -18.53 -6.81
CA TYR A 61 5.24 -18.46 -6.69
C TYR A 61 5.94 -19.81 -6.92
N ASN A 62 5.24 -20.92 -6.73
CA ASN A 62 5.80 -22.26 -6.90
C ASN A 62 5.28 -23.00 -8.14
N TYR A 63 4.69 -22.27 -9.08
CA TYR A 63 4.26 -22.87 -10.33
C TYR A 63 5.42 -23.12 -11.27
N ASP A 64 5.55 -24.40 -11.69
CA ASP A 64 6.47 -24.82 -12.73
C ASP A 64 5.74 -24.93 -14.08
N PRO A 65 6.04 -24.05 -15.04
CA PRO A 65 5.40 -24.09 -16.36
C PRO A 65 5.80 -25.29 -17.22
N GLU A 66 6.93 -25.93 -16.95
CA GLU A 66 7.41 -27.07 -17.72
C GLU A 66 6.62 -28.34 -17.38
N THR A 67 6.41 -28.56 -16.09
CA THR A 67 5.62 -29.73 -15.61
C THR A 67 4.15 -29.44 -15.45
N ASN A 68 3.73 -28.19 -15.58
CA ASN A 68 2.37 -27.72 -15.34
C ASN A 68 1.86 -28.11 -13.94
N SER A 69 2.71 -28.02 -12.94
CA SER A 69 2.40 -28.40 -11.55
C SER A 69 3.01 -27.42 -10.54
N ILE A 70 2.71 -27.64 -9.27
CA ILE A 70 3.37 -26.94 -8.16
C ILE A 70 4.67 -27.68 -7.84
N LEU A 71 5.76 -26.95 -7.60
CA LEU A 71 7.02 -27.49 -7.09
C LEU A 71 6.77 -28.25 -5.80
N ASN A 72 7.54 -29.32 -5.60
CA ASN A 72 7.53 -30.06 -4.35
C ASN A 72 8.10 -29.19 -3.22
N PRO A 73 7.54 -29.21 -1.99
CA PRO A 73 8.12 -28.50 -0.85
C PRO A 73 9.58 -28.83 -0.53
N ASP A 74 10.07 -30.01 -0.96
CA ASP A 74 11.47 -30.41 -0.83
C ASP A 74 12.38 -29.88 -1.98
N ASP A 75 11.81 -29.22 -2.97
CA ASP A 75 12.56 -28.63 -4.08
C ASP A 75 13.35 -27.42 -3.59
N PRO A 76 14.65 -27.28 -3.95
CA PRO A 76 15.46 -26.12 -3.54
C PRO A 76 14.93 -24.77 -4.03
N ASP A 77 14.16 -24.75 -5.10
CA ASP A 77 13.55 -23.53 -5.65
C ASP A 77 12.16 -23.25 -5.06
N TYR A 78 11.64 -24.13 -4.18
CA TYR A 78 10.36 -23.95 -3.53
C TYR A 78 10.39 -22.76 -2.56
N ILE A 79 9.47 -21.82 -2.76
CA ILE A 79 9.30 -20.66 -1.89
C ILE A 79 8.30 -21.02 -0.79
N ASN A 80 8.80 -21.11 0.45
CA ASN A 80 7.94 -21.27 1.61
C ASN A 80 7.26 -19.96 1.96
N PHE A 81 5.94 -19.93 1.81
CA PHE A 81 5.12 -18.76 2.05
C PHE A 81 4.54 -18.80 3.47
N ASP A 82 5.12 -18.06 4.39
CA ASP A 82 4.62 -17.89 5.74
C ASP A 82 3.70 -16.65 5.87
N GLU A 83 3.22 -16.39 7.08
CA GLU A 83 2.36 -15.24 7.39
C GLU A 83 3.02 -13.89 7.05
N TYR A 84 4.32 -13.74 7.31
CA TYR A 84 5.04 -12.50 7.01
C TYR A 84 5.24 -12.30 5.51
N GLN A 85 5.57 -13.38 4.80
CA GLN A 85 5.64 -13.34 3.34
C GLN A 85 4.30 -12.94 2.72
N TYR A 86 3.21 -13.47 3.26
CA TYR A 86 1.86 -13.11 2.84
C TYR A 86 1.59 -11.61 3.03
N GLU A 87 1.79 -11.07 4.24
CA GLU A 87 1.56 -9.66 4.53
C GLU A 87 2.44 -8.72 3.69
N LEU A 88 3.72 -9.06 3.51
CA LEU A 88 4.64 -8.24 2.73
C LEU A 88 4.37 -8.28 1.21
N ASN A 89 3.66 -9.28 0.71
CA ASN A 89 3.26 -9.39 -0.70
C ASN A 89 1.92 -8.70 -1.02
N ARG A 90 1.24 -8.11 -0.04
CA ARG A 90 0.00 -7.35 -0.25
C ARG A 90 0.25 -5.93 -0.79
N LYS A 91 1.38 -5.73 -1.40
CA LYS A 91 1.75 -4.45 -2.05
C LYS A 91 0.88 -4.18 -3.27
N VAL A 92 0.59 -2.91 -3.48
CA VAL A 92 -0.11 -2.43 -4.67
C VAL A 92 0.80 -1.49 -5.47
N PRO A 93 0.68 -1.45 -6.80
CA PRO A 93 1.43 -0.48 -7.59
C PRO A 93 0.95 0.95 -7.30
N PHE A 94 1.89 1.89 -7.32
CA PHE A 94 1.61 3.32 -7.40
C PHE A 94 2.55 3.92 -8.44
N MET A 95 1.99 4.45 -9.52
CA MET A 95 2.74 4.99 -10.64
C MET A 95 2.18 6.35 -11.02
N ILE A 96 3.08 7.30 -11.29
CA ILE A 96 2.74 8.63 -11.78
C ILE A 96 3.51 8.84 -13.08
N TRP A 97 2.80 9.21 -14.13
CA TRP A 97 3.36 9.51 -15.43
C TRP A 97 2.86 10.86 -15.95
N SER A 98 3.76 11.63 -16.59
CA SER A 98 3.43 12.87 -17.28
C SER A 98 4.36 13.05 -18.47
N SER A 99 3.84 13.61 -19.56
CA SER A 99 4.62 13.97 -20.75
C SER A 99 5.46 15.23 -20.56
N GLU A 100 5.05 16.13 -19.67
CA GLU A 100 5.63 17.48 -19.54
C GLU A 100 6.98 17.54 -18.83
N THR A 101 7.48 16.46 -18.28
CA THR A 101 8.82 16.45 -17.67
C THR A 101 9.88 16.54 -18.77
N LYS A 102 10.40 17.76 -19.01
CA LYS A 102 11.52 18.02 -19.94
C LYS A 102 12.76 17.19 -19.61
N GLU A 103 12.88 16.75 -18.39
CA GLU A 103 13.83 15.74 -17.94
C GLU A 103 13.04 14.49 -17.62
N LYS A 104 13.29 13.40 -18.34
CA LYS A 104 12.66 12.10 -18.07
C LYS A 104 13.04 11.64 -16.67
N LEU A 105 12.23 12.00 -15.69
CA LEU A 105 12.36 11.52 -14.32
C LEU A 105 11.94 10.05 -14.26
N HIS A 106 12.88 9.16 -14.49
CA HIS A 106 12.69 7.75 -14.18
C HIS A 106 13.13 7.53 -12.73
N LYS A 107 12.23 7.78 -11.79
CA LYS A 107 12.50 7.58 -10.36
C LYS A 107 11.65 6.43 -9.82
N THR A 108 12.31 5.43 -9.27
CA THR A 108 11.68 4.42 -8.43
C THR A 108 11.91 4.79 -6.96
N VAL A 109 10.84 4.81 -6.17
CA VAL A 109 10.89 4.97 -4.73
C VAL A 109 10.60 3.60 -4.13
N SER A 110 11.59 3.05 -3.41
CA SER A 110 11.52 1.73 -2.79
C SER A 110 11.27 1.77 -1.28
N ASP A 111 11.22 2.98 -0.71
CA ASP A 111 10.88 3.16 0.70
C ASP A 111 9.45 2.68 0.98
N VAL A 112 9.22 2.24 2.21
CA VAL A 112 7.89 1.80 2.65
C VAL A 112 6.90 2.96 2.61
N MET A 113 5.74 2.73 1.99
CA MET A 113 4.66 3.70 1.82
C MET A 113 3.30 3.06 1.98
N GLY A 114 2.35 3.79 2.56
CA GLY A 114 0.95 3.40 2.66
C GLY A 114 0.10 4.03 1.56
N MET A 115 -1.06 3.45 1.29
CA MET A 115 -2.01 4.03 0.32
C MET A 115 -2.50 5.43 0.74
N TYR A 116 -2.50 5.74 2.02
CA TYR A 116 -2.84 7.07 2.53
C TYR A 116 -1.76 8.13 2.24
N ASP A 117 -0.57 7.75 1.77
CA ASP A 117 0.49 8.65 1.31
C ASP A 117 0.25 9.15 -0.13
N VAL A 118 -0.66 8.51 -0.88
CA VAL A 118 -1.00 8.90 -2.27
C VAL A 118 -1.55 10.33 -2.31
N MET A 119 -2.50 10.65 -1.44
CA MET A 119 -3.15 11.97 -1.43
C MET A 119 -2.18 13.11 -1.13
N PRO A 120 -1.37 13.12 -0.06
CA PRO A 120 -0.41 14.20 0.18
C PRO A 120 0.68 14.28 -0.89
N THR A 121 1.09 13.16 -1.47
CA THR A 121 2.05 13.14 -2.59
C THR A 121 1.50 13.87 -3.81
N LEU A 122 0.31 13.50 -4.27
CA LEU A 122 -0.33 14.15 -5.40
C LEU A 122 -0.67 15.60 -5.08
N GLY A 123 -1.10 15.87 -3.85
CA GLY A 123 -1.39 17.22 -3.38
C GLY A 123 -0.17 18.15 -3.51
N ASN A 124 1.00 17.69 -3.08
CA ASN A 124 2.24 18.46 -3.23
C ASN A 124 2.62 18.65 -4.70
N MET A 125 2.51 17.62 -5.52
CA MET A 125 2.82 17.72 -6.97
C MET A 125 1.91 18.69 -7.71
N LEU A 126 0.63 18.76 -7.34
CA LEU A 126 -0.39 19.56 -8.00
C LEU A 126 -0.65 20.91 -7.32
N GLY A 127 0.07 21.21 -6.24
CA GLY A 127 -0.10 22.45 -5.46
C GLY A 127 -1.42 22.50 -4.68
N VAL A 128 -2.00 21.35 -4.33
CA VAL A 128 -3.25 21.23 -3.57
C VAL A 128 -2.95 20.63 -2.21
N TYR A 129 -3.27 21.35 -1.16
CA TYR A 129 -3.02 20.91 0.22
C TYR A 129 -4.28 20.43 0.90
N ASN A 130 -4.24 19.20 1.44
CA ASN A 130 -5.27 18.65 2.32
C ASN A 130 -4.75 18.57 3.76
N LYS A 131 -5.22 19.48 4.61
CA LYS A 131 -4.81 19.56 6.03
C LYS A 131 -5.27 18.38 6.89
N TYR A 132 -6.16 17.53 6.37
CA TYR A 132 -6.69 16.35 7.09
C TYR A 132 -6.04 15.05 6.63
N ALA A 133 -5.08 15.10 5.70
CA ALA A 133 -4.33 13.91 5.29
C ALA A 133 -3.46 13.42 6.45
N LEU A 134 -3.54 12.13 6.77
CA LEU A 134 -2.72 11.47 7.78
C LEU A 134 -1.42 10.91 7.21
N GLY A 135 -1.31 10.84 5.90
CA GLY A 135 -0.12 10.37 5.20
C GLY A 135 0.90 11.46 4.94
N HIS A 136 1.99 11.08 4.29
CA HIS A 136 3.12 11.92 3.97
C HIS A 136 3.37 11.99 2.46
N ASP A 137 4.05 13.05 2.01
CA ASP A 137 4.58 13.10 0.65
C ASP A 137 5.77 12.14 0.52
N ILE A 138 5.65 11.14 -0.34
CA ILE A 138 6.66 10.10 -0.55
C ILE A 138 8.01 10.63 -1.05
N PHE A 139 8.04 11.83 -1.62
CA PHE A 139 9.28 12.45 -2.06
C PHE A 139 10.03 13.18 -0.94
N GLN A 140 9.41 13.33 0.23
CA GLN A 140 9.97 14.06 1.37
C GLN A 140 10.22 13.21 2.62
N ILE A 141 9.48 12.10 2.82
CA ILE A 141 9.60 11.28 4.03
C ILE A 141 10.91 10.51 4.15
N GLY A 142 11.51 10.12 3.02
CA GLY A 142 12.73 9.31 3.03
C GLY A 142 12.55 7.94 3.70
N SER A 143 13.65 7.36 4.21
CA SER A 143 13.70 6.00 4.75
C SER A 143 13.06 5.80 6.13
N ASN A 144 12.59 6.86 6.78
CA ASN A 144 12.03 6.81 8.14
C ASN A 144 10.50 6.71 8.15
N ASN A 145 9.87 6.42 7.02
CA ASN A 145 8.43 6.25 6.97
C ASN A 145 7.97 4.99 7.70
N ILE A 146 6.80 5.09 8.29
CA ILE A 146 6.09 3.97 8.91
C ILE A 146 4.70 3.85 8.27
N VAL A 147 4.32 2.63 7.91
CA VAL A 147 2.97 2.31 7.45
C VAL A 147 2.25 1.52 8.52
N VAL A 148 1.13 2.05 8.99
CA VAL A 148 0.32 1.47 10.05
C VAL A 148 -0.92 0.82 9.43
N PHE A 149 -1.19 -0.43 9.81
CA PHE A 149 -2.35 -1.19 9.38
C PHE A 149 -3.50 -1.09 10.39
N PRO A 150 -4.76 -1.27 9.95
CA PRO A 150 -5.92 -1.16 10.84
C PRO A 150 -5.94 -2.12 12.04
N ASN A 151 -5.17 -3.21 11.99
CA ASN A 151 -5.03 -4.19 13.08
C ASN A 151 -3.93 -3.83 14.08
N GLY A 152 -3.29 -2.68 13.96
CA GLY A 152 -2.19 -2.23 14.78
C GLY A 152 -0.81 -2.70 14.34
N ASN A 153 -0.71 -3.59 13.35
CA ASN A 153 0.57 -3.95 12.76
C ASN A 153 1.15 -2.73 12.04
N TRP A 154 2.46 -2.70 11.91
CA TRP A 154 3.13 -1.64 11.16
C TRP A 154 4.40 -2.14 10.48
N VAL A 155 4.83 -1.42 9.45
CA VAL A 155 6.03 -1.71 8.69
C VAL A 155 6.83 -0.46 8.43
N THR A 156 8.15 -0.60 8.51
CA THR A 156 9.16 0.39 8.11
C THR A 156 10.14 -0.27 7.15
N ASN A 157 11.11 0.46 6.65
CA ASN A 157 12.19 -0.14 5.86
C ASN A 157 13.03 -1.16 6.66
N SER A 158 12.96 -1.11 7.99
CA SER A 158 13.79 -1.94 8.88
C SER A 158 13.10 -3.19 9.39
N ILE A 159 11.82 -3.10 9.72
CA ILE A 159 11.06 -4.22 10.30
C ILE A 159 9.59 -4.19 9.88
N TYR A 160 8.97 -5.37 9.91
CA TYR A 160 7.53 -5.56 10.03
C TYR A 160 7.21 -5.98 11.46
N TYR A 161 6.32 -5.26 12.14
CA TYR A 161 5.91 -5.53 13.51
C TYR A 161 4.48 -6.08 13.55
N ASN A 162 4.31 -7.20 14.27
CA ASN A 162 3.01 -7.80 14.54
C ASN A 162 2.55 -7.40 15.94
N ALA A 163 1.61 -6.47 16.03
CA ALA A 163 1.12 -5.93 17.29
C ALA A 163 0.43 -6.98 18.17
N GLN A 164 -0.26 -7.97 17.56
CA GLN A 164 -0.97 -9.01 18.30
C GLN A 164 0.00 -9.98 18.99
N LYS A 165 1.13 -10.30 18.34
CA LYS A 165 2.14 -11.21 18.85
C LYS A 165 3.21 -10.50 19.70
N GLY A 166 3.38 -9.18 19.53
CA GLY A 166 4.47 -8.43 20.11
C GLY A 166 5.84 -8.80 19.53
N GLU A 167 5.87 -9.27 18.27
CA GLU A 167 7.05 -9.79 17.58
C GLU A 167 7.31 -8.98 16.30
N TYR A 168 8.54 -9.05 15.81
CA TYR A 168 8.89 -8.40 14.54
C TYR A 168 9.74 -9.31 13.66
N LEU A 169 9.63 -9.08 12.35
CA LEU A 169 10.51 -9.61 11.32
C LEU A 169 11.49 -8.51 10.89
N SER A 170 12.79 -8.77 10.92
CA SER A 170 13.80 -7.86 10.36
C SER A 170 13.73 -7.87 8.82
N LEU A 171 13.67 -6.69 8.24
CA LEU A 171 13.71 -6.45 6.80
C LEU A 171 15.05 -5.89 6.34
N ALA A 172 15.90 -5.47 7.29
CA ALA A 172 17.25 -4.97 7.05
C ALA A 172 18.21 -5.55 8.08
N GLU A 173 19.51 -5.56 7.74
CA GLU A 173 20.59 -6.00 8.63
C GLU A 173 20.95 -4.94 9.69
N THR A 174 19.95 -4.39 10.36
CA THR A 174 20.11 -3.32 11.36
C THR A 174 19.63 -3.82 12.71
N ALA A 175 20.44 -3.57 13.75
CA ALA A 175 20.02 -3.88 15.11
C ALA A 175 18.85 -2.97 15.52
N ILE A 176 17.77 -3.57 16.01
CA ILE A 176 16.55 -2.88 16.43
C ILE A 176 16.58 -2.71 17.94
N SER A 177 16.45 -1.47 18.42
CA SER A 177 16.36 -1.17 19.84
C SER A 177 14.93 -1.27 20.37
N ALA A 178 14.77 -1.54 21.67
CA ALA A 178 13.47 -1.52 22.32
C ALA A 178 12.80 -0.13 22.19
N ASP A 179 13.55 0.94 22.32
CA ASP A 179 13.09 2.34 22.16
C ASP A 179 12.54 2.60 20.73
N TYR A 180 13.14 1.98 19.72
CA TYR A 180 12.62 2.07 18.34
C TYR A 180 11.22 1.44 18.22
N ILE A 181 11.02 0.27 18.81
CA ILE A 181 9.73 -0.41 18.80
C ILE A 181 8.69 0.38 19.60
N GLU A 182 9.06 0.86 20.79
CA GLU A 182 8.18 1.64 21.66
C GLU A 182 7.67 2.90 20.96
N LYS A 183 8.56 3.71 20.38
CA LYS A 183 8.20 4.92 19.63
C LYS A 183 7.30 4.67 18.43
N ASN A 184 7.55 3.59 17.69
CA ASN A 184 6.71 3.28 16.55
C ASN A 184 5.34 2.70 16.97
N ASN A 185 5.26 2.00 18.11
CA ASN A 185 3.98 1.59 18.69
C ASN A 185 3.16 2.79 19.16
N GLU A 186 3.77 3.76 19.85
CA GLU A 186 3.10 5.00 20.26
C GLU A 186 2.56 5.76 19.04
N TYR A 187 3.37 5.89 18.00
CA TYR A 187 2.94 6.53 16.74
C TYR A 187 1.79 5.77 16.08
N ALA A 188 1.86 4.43 16.02
CA ALA A 188 0.81 3.61 15.43
C ALA A 188 -0.52 3.77 16.17
N ASP A 189 -0.48 3.77 17.50
CA ASP A 189 -1.66 3.99 18.35
C ASP A 189 -2.24 5.39 18.15
N GLU A 190 -1.40 6.43 18.07
CA GLU A 190 -1.83 7.81 17.85
C GLU A 190 -2.52 7.96 16.49
N ILE A 191 -1.92 7.44 15.42
CA ILE A 191 -2.49 7.51 14.06
C ILE A 191 -3.83 6.76 13.97
N LEU A 192 -3.93 5.57 14.55
CA LEU A 192 -5.17 4.80 14.55
C LEU A 192 -6.27 5.47 15.36
N ASN A 193 -5.93 5.99 16.54
CA ASN A 193 -6.88 6.74 17.38
C ASN A 193 -7.36 8.01 16.68
N THR A 194 -6.47 8.73 16.01
CA THR A 194 -6.81 9.93 15.23
C THR A 194 -7.74 9.55 14.07
N SER A 195 -7.37 8.56 13.26
CA SER A 195 -8.18 8.09 12.14
C SER A 195 -9.57 7.65 12.58
N ASN A 196 -9.66 6.83 13.62
CA ASN A 196 -10.92 6.35 14.17
C ASN A 196 -11.78 7.50 14.71
N SER A 197 -11.16 8.48 15.37
CA SER A 197 -11.86 9.64 15.90
C SER A 197 -12.41 10.54 14.78
N LEU A 198 -11.62 10.77 13.73
CA LEU A 198 -12.05 11.54 12.55
C LEU A 198 -13.32 10.94 11.94
N ILE A 199 -13.36 9.61 11.80
CA ILE A 199 -14.50 8.89 11.19
C ILE A 199 -15.68 8.83 12.16
N THR A 200 -15.43 8.37 13.40
CA THR A 200 -16.52 8.09 14.37
C THR A 200 -17.29 9.36 14.78
N PHE A 201 -16.59 10.47 14.88
CA PHE A 201 -17.16 11.73 15.35
C PHE A 201 -17.40 12.77 14.25
N ASP A 202 -17.12 12.40 12.99
CA ASP A 202 -17.22 13.31 11.83
C ASP A 202 -16.48 14.64 12.07
N LEU A 203 -15.26 14.56 12.58
CA LEU A 203 -14.52 15.73 13.02
C LEU A 203 -14.17 16.69 11.89
N ILE A 204 -14.03 16.19 10.65
CA ILE A 204 -13.75 17.03 9.48
C ILE A 204 -14.92 17.96 9.21
N GLN A 205 -16.13 17.42 9.13
CA GLN A 205 -17.35 18.22 8.92
C GLN A 205 -17.55 19.21 10.07
N LYS A 206 -17.47 18.75 11.31
CA LYS A 206 -17.62 19.59 12.51
C LYS A 206 -16.61 20.73 12.56
N THR A 207 -15.37 20.48 12.16
CA THR A 207 -14.34 21.52 12.11
C THR A 207 -14.65 22.55 11.00
N GLN A 208 -15.14 22.11 9.86
CA GLN A 208 -15.55 23.01 8.77
C GLN A 208 -16.77 23.87 9.14
N GLU A 209 -17.70 23.32 9.90
CA GLU A 209 -18.90 24.00 10.39
C GLU A 209 -18.64 24.90 11.62
N GLY A 210 -17.41 24.93 12.14
CA GLY A 210 -17.04 25.72 13.30
C GLY A 210 -17.50 25.13 14.65
N LEU A 211 -17.88 23.86 14.66
CA LEU A 211 -18.36 23.14 15.86
C LEU A 211 -17.19 22.58 16.71
N SER A 212 -16.13 23.37 16.89
CA SER A 212 -14.93 22.94 17.63
C SER A 212 -15.17 22.67 19.13
N SER A 213 -16.27 23.15 19.71
CA SER A 213 -16.57 23.00 21.15
C SER A 213 -16.93 21.57 21.58
N GLU A 214 -17.24 20.67 20.66
CA GLU A 214 -17.53 19.27 21.01
C GLU A 214 -16.28 18.37 21.15
N VAL A 215 -15.12 18.83 20.71
CA VAL A 215 -13.87 18.07 20.87
C VAL A 215 -13.46 17.96 22.34
N GLU A 216 -13.73 18.96 23.14
CA GLU A 216 -13.50 18.94 24.60
C GLU A 216 -14.31 17.86 25.32
N TYR A 217 -15.49 17.50 24.79
CA TYR A 217 -16.39 16.53 25.43
C TYR A 217 -15.91 15.07 25.29
N VAL A 218 -15.02 14.80 24.36
CA VAL A 218 -14.48 13.44 24.10
C VAL A 218 -13.34 13.10 25.07
N GLU A 219 -12.55 14.08 25.48
CA GLU A 219 -11.48 13.87 26.47
C GLU A 219 -12.00 13.61 27.88
N GLU A 220 -13.13 14.20 28.26
CA GLU A 220 -13.74 13.99 29.58
C GLU A 220 -14.37 12.58 29.75
N ARG A 221 -14.73 11.89 28.68
CA ARG A 221 -15.30 10.52 28.74
C ARG A 221 -14.25 9.41 28.87
N LYS A 222 -12.97 9.73 28.73
CA LYS A 222 -11.86 8.76 28.89
C LYS A 222 -11.27 8.74 30.32
N LYS A 223 -11.83 9.52 31.24
CA LYS A 223 -11.52 9.49 32.70
C LYS A 223 -12.64 8.74 33.43
#